data_380b8d5ec45de3323836dba819338d61
#
_entry.id   380b8d5ec45de3323836dba819338d61
#
_cell.length_a   1.000
_cell.length_b   1.000
_cell.length_c   1.000
_cell.angle_alpha   90.00
_cell.angle_beta   90.00
_cell.angle_gamma   90.00
#
_symmetry.space_group_name_H-M   'P 1'
#
loop_
_entity.id
_entity.type
_entity.pdbx_description
1 polymer ?
#
loop_
_entity_poly.entity_id
_entity_poly.type
_entity_poly.pdbx_seq_one_letter_code
_entity_poly.pdbx_strand_id
1 'polypeptide(L)'
;MRCRGKAYPLSSAQRTEGVFIMVDAAATEPRLTGTVPLYKNVEPLNRQKHAGYGVNTVSQPFNFLKDWHFVPAISAEFSFACGSYPIIFLGEKKMPILVMGLRQGSNVFVSEDGQFDSEHYIPAYVRRYPFVSAANPNDQPSTVCVDLDAEFVVTENAERPFFDDKGEPTEYTRQAIDFVSAFENDARTTEAFVERLIALDLLEQKDVKVANPQDPENPVTVAEYWGVSSEKFDALPADKLKEMQTNGDLGAIISHIISLQRWERILRRTSNVATAQAPAEG
;
A
#
# COMPACT_ATOMS: atom_id res chain seq x y z
N MET A 1 11.47 -22.55 -2.43
CA MET A 1 10.60 -22.31 -3.59
C MET A 1 10.16 -20.85 -3.51
N ARG A 2 10.44 -20.02 -4.50
CA ARG A 2 10.18 -18.56 -4.42
C ARG A 2 8.71 -18.31 -4.71
N CYS A 3 8.00 -17.68 -3.79
CA CYS A 3 6.63 -17.23 -3.99
C CYS A 3 6.62 -15.95 -4.84
N ARG A 4 5.85 -15.93 -5.93
CA ARG A 4 5.64 -14.74 -6.75
C ARG A 4 4.19 -14.27 -6.59
N GLY A 5 3.99 -13.05 -6.10
CA GLY A 5 2.66 -12.48 -5.82
C GLY A 5 1.97 -11.87 -7.04
N LYS A 6 0.66 -11.93 -7.12
CA LYS A 6 -0.18 -11.32 -8.15
C LYS A 6 -0.75 -9.99 -7.67
N ALA A 7 -0.68 -8.99 -8.54
CA ALA A 7 -1.64 -7.90 -8.51
C ALA A 7 -3.01 -8.50 -8.89
N TYR A 8 -4.02 -8.25 -8.08
CA TYR A 8 -5.36 -8.80 -8.04
C TYR A 8 -6.04 -9.05 -9.40
N PRO A 9 -6.69 -10.21 -9.60
CA PRO A 9 -7.95 -10.27 -10.28
C PRO A 9 -9.05 -10.76 -9.34
N LEU A 10 -10.19 -10.07 -9.29
CA LEU A 10 -11.35 -10.44 -8.51
C LEU A 10 -12.36 -11.19 -9.35
N SER A 11 -12.97 -12.16 -8.73
CA SER A 11 -14.26 -12.71 -9.11
C SER A 11 -15.26 -12.57 -7.95
N SER A 12 -16.49 -12.34 -8.34
CA SER A 12 -17.74 -12.06 -7.63
C SER A 12 -17.91 -12.56 -6.19
N ALA A 13 -18.50 -11.68 -5.43
CA ALA A 13 -19.02 -11.71 -4.08
C ALA A 13 -19.62 -13.01 -3.56
N GLN A 14 -19.14 -13.42 -2.38
CA GLN A 14 -19.98 -13.95 -1.28
C GLN A 14 -19.30 -13.64 0.04
N ARG A 15 -20.07 -13.11 1.01
CA ARG A 15 -19.59 -12.86 2.37
C ARG A 15 -19.36 -14.20 3.06
N THR A 16 -18.11 -14.49 3.37
CA THR A 16 -17.77 -15.41 4.44
C THR A 16 -16.76 -14.71 5.33
N GLU A 17 -17.04 -14.69 6.62
CA GLU A 17 -16.10 -14.21 7.64
C GLU A 17 -14.74 -14.87 7.39
N GLY A 18 -13.71 -14.05 7.20
CA GLY A 18 -12.38 -14.51 6.77
C GLY A 18 -11.72 -15.35 7.86
N VAL A 19 -11.89 -16.66 7.78
CA VAL A 19 -11.09 -17.60 8.56
C VAL A 19 -9.75 -17.78 7.87
N PHE A 20 -8.68 -17.29 8.48
CA PHE A 20 -7.32 -17.55 8.00
C PHE A 20 -6.85 -18.91 8.48
N ILE A 21 -6.35 -19.72 7.56
CA ILE A 21 -5.79 -21.03 7.87
C ILE A 21 -4.27 -20.89 7.91
N MET A 22 -3.68 -21.34 9.00
CA MET A 22 -2.25 -21.60 9.07
C MET A 22 -2.01 -22.99 8.48
N VAL A 23 -1.08 -23.08 7.51
CA VAL A 23 -0.84 -24.32 6.78
C VAL A 23 -0.19 -25.35 7.67
N ASP A 24 -0.87 -26.49 7.90
CA ASP A 24 -0.24 -27.72 8.35
C ASP A 24 0.40 -28.45 7.16
N ALA A 25 1.46 -29.20 7.38
CA ALA A 25 2.39 -29.75 6.39
C ALA A 25 1.80 -30.67 5.29
N ALA A 26 0.48 -30.79 5.15
CA ALA A 26 -0.20 -31.67 4.19
C ALA A 26 -1.12 -30.94 3.18
N ALA A 27 -1.18 -29.60 3.18
CA ALA A 27 -2.05 -28.85 2.28
C ALA A 27 -1.30 -28.43 1.00
N THR A 28 -1.99 -28.43 -0.12
CA THR A 28 -1.49 -27.92 -1.41
C THR A 28 -0.95 -26.49 -1.22
N GLU A 29 0.31 -26.25 -1.57
CA GLU A 29 1.00 -24.97 -1.34
C GLU A 29 0.19 -23.80 -1.90
N PRO A 30 -0.11 -22.78 -1.07
CA PRO A 30 -0.74 -21.55 -1.55
C PRO A 30 0.20 -20.85 -2.54
N ARG A 31 -0.35 -20.40 -3.67
CA ARG A 31 0.44 -19.72 -4.70
C ARG A 31 0.23 -18.22 -4.61
N LEU A 32 1.28 -17.51 -4.20
CA LEU A 32 1.41 -16.11 -4.55
C LEU A 32 1.80 -16.02 -6.03
N THR A 33 0.97 -15.37 -6.82
CA THR A 33 1.21 -15.19 -8.25
C THR A 33 1.43 -13.70 -8.54
N GLY A 34 2.64 -13.29 -8.91
CA GLY A 34 3.03 -11.90 -9.22
C GLY A 34 4.01 -11.31 -8.20
N THR A 35 4.54 -10.11 -8.48
CA THR A 35 5.42 -9.37 -7.56
C THR A 35 4.57 -8.49 -6.65
N VAL A 36 4.65 -8.70 -5.34
CA VAL A 36 4.03 -7.82 -4.34
C VAL A 36 5.03 -6.70 -4.04
N PRO A 37 4.68 -5.43 -4.27
CA PRO A 37 5.57 -4.33 -3.95
C PRO A 37 6.11 -4.41 -2.52
N LEU A 38 7.36 -4.06 -2.28
CA LEU A 38 8.13 -4.12 -1.02
C LEU A 38 8.64 -5.52 -0.62
N TYR A 39 7.95 -6.60 -1.02
CA TYR A 39 8.24 -7.96 -0.55
C TYR A 39 9.27 -8.67 -1.45
N LYS A 40 10.20 -9.40 -0.85
CA LYS A 40 11.33 -10.06 -1.53
C LYS A 40 11.23 -11.58 -1.51
N ASN A 41 11.05 -12.17 -0.33
CA ASN A 41 11.09 -13.61 -0.08
C ASN A 41 9.91 -14.03 0.81
N VAL A 42 8.75 -14.15 0.21
CA VAL A 42 7.50 -14.41 0.92
C VAL A 42 7.24 -15.91 1.04
N GLU A 43 7.00 -16.37 2.28
CA GLU A 43 6.64 -17.75 2.57
C GLU A 43 5.36 -17.83 3.42
N PRO A 44 4.54 -18.87 3.25
CA PRO A 44 3.42 -19.15 4.15
C PRO A 44 3.90 -19.29 5.60
N LEU A 45 3.24 -18.59 6.52
CA LEU A 45 3.55 -18.69 7.93
C LEU A 45 3.21 -20.08 8.44
N ASN A 46 4.20 -20.81 8.95
CA ASN A 46 4.09 -22.21 9.35
C ASN A 46 4.69 -22.44 10.74
N ARG A 47 3.91 -23.00 11.67
CA ARG A 47 4.31 -23.18 13.07
C ARG A 47 5.51 -24.11 13.26
N GLN A 48 5.69 -25.10 12.39
CA GLN A 48 6.81 -26.04 12.52
C GLN A 48 8.11 -25.44 11.93
N LYS A 49 7.99 -24.83 10.74
CA LYS A 49 9.15 -24.24 10.04
C LYS A 49 9.63 -22.98 10.73
N HIS A 50 8.73 -22.15 11.25
CA HIS A 50 9.04 -20.84 11.80
C HIS A 50 8.92 -20.79 13.33
N ALA A 51 9.07 -21.93 14.02
CA ALA A 51 8.92 -22.04 15.49
C ALA A 51 9.86 -21.08 16.26
N GLY A 52 11.10 -20.89 15.77
CA GLY A 52 12.08 -19.96 16.40
C GLY A 52 12.06 -18.55 15.83
N TYR A 53 11.26 -18.31 14.79
CA TYR A 53 11.28 -17.04 14.06
C TYR A 53 10.47 -15.97 14.77
N GLY A 54 10.82 -14.71 14.48
CA GLY A 54 10.09 -13.56 14.96
C GLY A 54 10.73 -12.27 14.48
N VAL A 55 10.48 -11.17 15.17
CA VAL A 55 11.04 -9.85 14.82
C VAL A 55 11.83 -9.26 15.98
N ASN A 56 12.88 -8.53 15.63
CA ASN A 56 13.68 -7.70 16.54
C ASN A 56 13.53 -6.21 16.19
N THR A 57 13.78 -5.36 17.16
CA THR A 57 13.91 -3.92 16.94
C THR A 57 15.18 -3.63 16.15
N VAL A 58 15.06 -2.83 15.08
CA VAL A 58 16.21 -2.42 14.25
C VAL A 58 16.37 -0.90 14.28
N SER A 59 17.59 -0.43 13.99
CA SER A 59 17.90 1.00 13.96
C SER A 59 17.26 1.73 12.78
N GLN A 60 16.98 1.02 11.67
CA GLN A 60 16.45 1.56 10.41
C GLN A 60 15.13 0.88 10.02
N PRO A 61 14.05 1.11 10.79
CA PRO A 61 12.82 0.31 10.68
C PRO A 61 12.06 0.47 9.37
N PHE A 62 12.33 1.51 8.58
CA PHE A 62 11.69 1.78 7.28
C PHE A 62 12.67 1.77 6.10
N ASN A 63 13.88 1.24 6.28
CA ASN A 63 14.87 1.16 5.20
C ASN A 63 14.32 0.40 3.96
N PHE A 64 13.49 -0.62 4.16
CA PHE A 64 12.83 -1.37 3.09
C PHE A 64 11.93 -0.50 2.17
N LEU A 65 11.48 0.67 2.65
CA LEU A 65 10.60 1.59 1.94
C LEU A 65 11.36 2.70 1.20
N LYS A 66 12.65 2.89 1.47
CA LYS A 66 13.46 4.03 1.01
C LYS A 66 13.44 4.23 -0.52
N ASP A 67 13.45 3.14 -1.26
CA ASP A 67 13.48 3.15 -2.73
C ASP A 67 12.08 3.12 -3.39
N TRP A 68 11.02 3.18 -2.61
CA TRP A 68 9.66 3.08 -3.10
C TRP A 68 8.97 4.45 -3.14
N HIS A 69 8.71 4.94 -4.36
CA HIS A 69 8.11 6.26 -4.59
C HIS A 69 6.58 6.27 -4.52
N PHE A 70 5.93 5.11 -4.40
CA PHE A 70 4.51 4.97 -4.10
C PHE A 70 4.21 3.62 -3.45
N VAL A 71 3.06 3.53 -2.79
CA VAL A 71 2.51 2.28 -2.25
C VAL A 71 1.03 2.17 -2.57
N PRO A 72 0.47 0.94 -2.70
CA PRO A 72 -0.97 0.74 -2.82
C PRO A 72 -1.73 1.37 -1.65
N ALA A 73 -2.92 1.88 -1.94
CA ALA A 73 -3.82 2.48 -0.96
C ALA A 73 -5.16 1.76 -0.89
N ILE A 74 -5.78 1.78 0.28
CA ILE A 74 -7.17 1.36 0.50
C ILE A 74 -8.04 2.59 0.77
N SER A 75 -9.29 2.60 0.26
CA SER A 75 -10.18 3.75 0.40
C SER A 75 -10.49 4.11 1.86
N ALA A 76 -10.43 3.12 2.76
CA ALA A 76 -10.63 3.30 4.20
C ALA A 76 -9.57 4.22 4.86
N GLU A 77 -8.37 4.35 4.27
CA GLU A 77 -7.30 5.21 4.80
C GLU A 77 -7.22 6.59 4.15
N PHE A 78 -8.03 6.89 3.12
CA PHE A 78 -7.93 8.15 2.37
C PHE A 78 -8.05 9.39 3.26
N SER A 79 -8.95 9.39 4.24
CA SER A 79 -9.14 10.51 5.17
C SER A 79 -7.92 10.79 6.06
N PHE A 80 -7.14 9.77 6.40
CA PHE A 80 -5.89 9.91 7.16
C PHE A 80 -4.72 10.26 6.23
N ALA A 81 -4.69 9.68 5.04
CA ALA A 81 -3.59 9.82 4.08
C ALA A 81 -3.61 11.17 3.33
N CYS A 82 -4.80 11.76 3.10
CA CYS A 82 -4.95 12.98 2.28
C CYS A 82 -4.20 14.21 2.80
N GLY A 83 -3.89 14.25 4.09
CA GLY A 83 -3.04 15.28 4.68
C GLY A 83 -1.56 15.13 4.38
N SER A 84 -1.13 13.92 4.03
CA SER A 84 0.28 13.56 3.83
C SER A 84 0.66 13.40 2.37
N TYR A 85 -0.14 12.70 1.56
CA TYR A 85 0.20 12.22 0.22
C TYR A 85 -0.80 12.65 -0.82
N PRO A 86 -0.38 12.86 -2.09
CA PRO A 86 -1.30 12.73 -3.22
C PRO A 86 -1.84 11.30 -3.28
N ILE A 87 -3.16 11.16 -3.35
CA ILE A 87 -3.85 9.90 -3.62
C ILE A 87 -4.21 9.95 -5.10
N ILE A 88 -3.74 9.00 -5.90
CA ILE A 88 -3.99 8.98 -7.35
C ILE A 88 -4.36 7.57 -7.79
N PHE A 89 -4.91 7.45 -8.99
CA PHE A 89 -5.29 6.16 -9.54
C PHE A 89 -4.38 5.80 -10.71
N LEU A 90 -3.84 4.58 -10.73
CA LEU A 90 -2.89 4.10 -11.75
C LEU A 90 -3.26 2.75 -12.35
N GLY A 91 -2.68 2.50 -13.52
CA GLY A 91 -2.81 1.25 -14.25
C GLY A 91 -4.15 1.08 -14.94
N GLU A 92 -4.32 -0.03 -15.63
CA GLU A 92 -5.56 -0.36 -16.36
C GLU A 92 -6.77 -0.46 -15.42
N LYS A 93 -6.57 -1.02 -14.24
CA LYS A 93 -7.60 -1.16 -13.20
C LYS A 93 -7.83 0.12 -12.41
N LYS A 94 -7.06 1.17 -12.66
CA LYS A 94 -7.16 2.45 -11.94
C LYS A 94 -7.12 2.28 -10.42
N MET A 95 -6.23 1.41 -9.91
CA MET A 95 -6.13 1.18 -8.48
C MET A 95 -5.46 2.37 -7.78
N PRO A 96 -5.95 2.76 -6.59
CA PRO A 96 -5.39 3.90 -5.88
C PRO A 96 -4.03 3.60 -5.28
N ILE A 97 -3.17 4.63 -5.29
CA ILE A 97 -1.86 4.63 -4.66
C ILE A 97 -1.63 5.92 -3.88
N LEU A 98 -0.74 5.86 -2.90
CA LEU A 98 -0.18 7.02 -2.19
C LEU A 98 1.19 7.34 -2.79
N VAL A 99 1.36 8.58 -3.26
CA VAL A 99 2.62 9.03 -3.86
C VAL A 99 3.58 9.48 -2.77
N MET A 100 4.76 8.86 -2.72
CA MET A 100 5.80 9.12 -1.72
C MET A 100 7.08 9.70 -2.33
N GLY A 101 7.16 9.84 -3.65
CA GLY A 101 8.27 10.43 -4.39
C GLY A 101 7.94 10.56 -5.88
N LEU A 102 8.77 11.32 -6.62
CA LEU A 102 8.56 11.54 -8.06
C LEU A 102 9.25 10.50 -8.94
N ARG A 103 10.25 9.82 -8.42
CA ARG A 103 11.10 8.90 -9.20
C ARG A 103 11.25 7.58 -8.48
N GLN A 104 11.38 6.53 -9.25
CA GLN A 104 11.81 5.24 -8.72
C GLN A 104 13.15 5.40 -7.98
N GLY A 105 13.31 4.74 -6.84
CA GLY A 105 14.49 4.87 -6.00
C GLY A 105 14.48 6.11 -5.09
N SER A 106 13.35 6.80 -4.92
CA SER A 106 13.28 8.02 -4.10
C SER A 106 11.98 8.11 -3.32
N ASN A 107 12.08 7.99 -2.01
CA ASN A 107 10.99 8.23 -1.06
C ASN A 107 11.33 9.45 -0.21
N VAL A 108 10.51 10.49 -0.29
CA VAL A 108 10.76 11.77 0.42
C VAL A 108 10.23 11.79 1.86
N PHE A 109 9.73 10.66 2.36
CA PHE A 109 9.21 10.48 3.73
C PHE A 109 10.08 9.55 4.59
N VAL A 110 11.11 8.94 3.98
CA VAL A 110 12.09 8.11 4.69
C VAL A 110 13.44 8.81 4.59
N SER A 111 14.04 9.06 5.74
CA SER A 111 15.35 9.69 5.84
C SER A 111 16.50 8.75 5.44
N GLU A 112 17.72 9.29 5.28
CA GLU A 112 18.90 8.50 4.93
C GLU A 112 19.23 7.42 5.96
N ASP A 113 18.89 7.65 7.23
CA ASP A 113 19.03 6.72 8.34
C ASP A 113 17.82 5.79 8.54
N GLY A 114 16.97 5.66 7.53
CA GLY A 114 15.86 4.70 7.49
C GLY A 114 14.71 4.99 8.48
N GLN A 115 14.57 6.26 8.93
CA GLN A 115 13.45 6.68 9.77
C GLN A 115 12.33 7.24 8.93
N PHE A 116 11.10 6.93 9.30
CA PHE A 116 9.91 7.53 8.70
C PHE A 116 9.62 8.89 9.33
N ASP A 117 9.20 9.87 8.53
CA ASP A 117 8.80 11.19 9.01
C ASP A 117 7.57 11.11 9.91
N SER A 118 7.76 11.31 11.21
CA SER A 118 6.74 11.14 12.26
C SER A 118 5.55 12.08 12.17
N GLU A 119 5.66 13.17 11.39
CA GLU A 119 4.55 14.11 11.17
C GLU A 119 3.54 13.60 10.13
N HIS A 120 3.83 12.47 9.48
CA HIS A 120 3.04 11.93 8.40
C HIS A 120 2.42 10.56 8.72
N TYR A 121 1.26 10.32 8.14
CA TYR A 121 0.55 9.06 8.27
C TYR A 121 1.37 7.91 7.67
N ILE A 122 1.56 6.81 8.40
CA ILE A 122 2.19 5.62 7.86
C ILE A 122 1.12 4.78 7.15
N PRO A 123 1.23 4.54 5.82
CA PRO A 123 0.24 3.82 5.05
C PRO A 123 -0.04 2.41 5.58
N ALA A 124 -1.29 1.95 5.48
CA ALA A 124 -1.68 0.60 5.92
C ALA A 124 -0.87 -0.49 5.20
N TYR A 125 -0.56 -0.28 3.93
CA TYR A 125 0.29 -1.17 3.15
C TYR A 125 1.71 -1.31 3.72
N VAL A 126 2.27 -0.24 4.28
CA VAL A 126 3.58 -0.22 4.94
C VAL A 126 3.50 -0.88 6.32
N ARG A 127 2.44 -0.58 7.09
CA ARG A 127 2.27 -1.12 8.45
C ARG A 127 2.06 -2.63 8.52
N ARG A 128 1.56 -3.25 7.45
CA ARG A 128 1.38 -4.70 7.39
C ARG A 128 2.69 -5.46 7.20
N TYR A 129 3.75 -4.80 6.70
CA TYR A 129 5.04 -5.43 6.47
C TYR A 129 5.64 -5.95 7.79
N PRO A 130 6.17 -7.18 7.87
CA PRO A 130 6.54 -8.08 6.78
C PRO A 130 5.44 -9.08 6.39
N PHE A 131 4.21 -8.96 6.92
CA PHE A 131 3.14 -9.90 6.65
C PHE A 131 2.33 -9.53 5.42
N VAL A 132 1.85 -10.55 4.70
CA VAL A 132 0.99 -10.39 3.53
C VAL A 132 0.06 -11.58 3.39
N SER A 133 -1.09 -11.36 2.78
CA SER A 133 -2.03 -12.43 2.44
C SER A 133 -1.74 -13.02 1.07
N ALA A 134 -1.80 -14.34 0.97
CA ALA A 134 -1.82 -15.08 -0.28
C ALA A 134 -3.19 -15.68 -0.53
N ALA A 135 -3.75 -15.44 -1.71
CA ALA A 135 -4.99 -16.08 -2.12
C ALA A 135 -4.77 -17.59 -2.31
N ASN A 136 -5.67 -18.39 -1.75
CA ASN A 136 -5.69 -19.82 -1.97
C ASN A 136 -6.52 -20.17 -3.21
N PRO A 137 -6.18 -21.24 -3.94
CA PRO A 137 -7.03 -21.78 -4.99
C PRO A 137 -8.38 -22.24 -4.44
N ASN A 138 -9.42 -22.19 -5.28
CA ASN A 138 -10.76 -22.71 -4.99
C ASN A 138 -11.51 -22.00 -3.84
N ASP A 139 -11.43 -20.67 -3.76
CA ASP A 139 -12.14 -19.84 -2.77
C ASP A 139 -11.90 -20.23 -1.28
N GLN A 140 -10.81 -20.93 -1.01
CA GLN A 140 -10.39 -21.19 0.36
C GLN A 140 -9.90 -19.90 1.05
N PRO A 141 -9.98 -19.84 2.40
CA PRO A 141 -9.46 -18.71 3.15
C PRO A 141 -8.00 -18.40 2.78
N SER A 142 -7.68 -17.13 2.68
CA SER A 142 -6.33 -16.67 2.37
C SER A 142 -5.33 -17.14 3.43
N THR A 143 -4.11 -17.41 3.00
CA THR A 143 -3.01 -17.80 3.90
C THR A 143 -2.17 -16.57 4.23
N VAL A 144 -1.86 -16.36 5.51
CA VAL A 144 -0.90 -15.34 5.92
C VAL A 144 0.52 -15.83 5.63
N CYS A 145 1.27 -14.96 4.97
CA CYS A 145 2.67 -15.18 4.62
C CYS A 145 3.55 -14.11 5.30
N VAL A 146 4.83 -14.39 5.40
CA VAL A 146 5.84 -13.48 5.95
C VAL A 146 7.01 -13.34 4.98
N ASP A 147 7.53 -12.13 4.84
CA ASP A 147 8.76 -11.86 4.09
C ASP A 147 9.98 -12.17 4.96
N LEU A 148 10.68 -13.26 4.65
CA LEU A 148 11.83 -13.72 5.40
C LEU A 148 13.10 -12.89 5.15
N ASP A 149 13.13 -12.09 4.07
CA ASP A 149 14.24 -11.18 3.78
C ASP A 149 14.04 -9.78 4.40
N ALA A 150 13.01 -9.59 5.25
CA ALA A 150 12.85 -8.36 6.01
C ALA A 150 13.96 -8.24 7.06
N GLU A 151 14.65 -7.09 7.09
CA GLU A 151 15.84 -6.85 7.93
C GLU A 151 15.61 -7.10 9.43
N PHE A 152 14.38 -6.96 9.89
CA PHE A 152 14.01 -7.17 11.29
C PHE A 152 13.42 -8.57 11.58
N VAL A 153 13.30 -9.43 10.57
CA VAL A 153 12.91 -10.85 10.77
C VAL A 153 14.15 -11.65 11.12
N VAL A 154 14.06 -12.38 12.23
CA VAL A 154 15.14 -13.25 12.73
C VAL A 154 14.65 -14.67 12.86
N THR A 155 15.59 -15.64 12.78
CA THR A 155 15.29 -17.07 12.82
C THR A 155 15.39 -17.67 14.23
N GLU A 156 16.00 -16.92 15.16
CA GLU A 156 16.19 -17.33 16.56
C GLU A 156 16.34 -16.09 17.46
N ASN A 157 16.14 -16.26 18.77
CA ASN A 157 16.30 -15.19 19.77
C ASN A 157 15.46 -13.93 19.46
N ALA A 158 14.25 -14.13 18.94
CA ALA A 158 13.35 -13.05 18.59
C ALA A 158 12.83 -12.32 19.85
N GLU A 159 12.88 -10.98 19.86
CA GLU A 159 12.23 -10.15 20.90
C GLU A 159 10.71 -10.34 20.88
N ARG A 160 10.12 -10.52 19.70
CA ARG A 160 8.72 -10.83 19.48
C ARG A 160 8.61 -12.06 18.59
N PRO A 161 8.56 -13.27 19.17
CA PRO A 161 8.46 -14.51 18.41
C PRO A 161 7.11 -14.63 17.70
N PHE A 162 7.07 -15.32 16.56
CA PHE A 162 5.83 -15.58 15.83
C PHE A 162 4.95 -16.63 16.56
N PHE A 163 5.58 -17.60 17.20
CA PHE A 163 4.92 -18.69 17.90
C PHE A 163 5.43 -18.81 19.33
N ASP A 164 4.56 -19.24 20.24
CA ASP A 164 4.93 -19.57 21.59
C ASP A 164 5.51 -21.02 21.70
N ASP A 165 5.90 -21.42 22.89
CA ASP A 165 6.48 -22.76 23.16
C ASP A 165 5.53 -23.92 22.84
N LYS A 166 4.23 -23.65 22.70
CA LYS A 166 3.21 -24.64 22.31
C LYS A 166 2.96 -24.66 20.80
N GLY A 167 3.62 -23.80 20.05
CA GLY A 167 3.41 -23.62 18.60
C GLY A 167 2.14 -22.85 18.26
N GLU A 168 1.54 -22.13 19.23
CA GLU A 168 0.41 -21.26 18.97
C GLU A 168 0.90 -19.85 18.60
N PRO A 169 0.18 -19.11 17.73
CA PRO A 169 0.54 -17.74 17.41
C PRO A 169 0.60 -16.87 18.65
N THR A 170 1.67 -16.07 18.79
CA THR A 170 1.75 -15.07 19.85
C THR A 170 0.72 -13.96 19.64
N GLU A 171 0.55 -13.09 20.65
CA GLU A 171 -0.32 -11.92 20.54
C GLU A 171 0.11 -11.00 19.37
N TYR A 172 1.41 -10.81 19.20
CA TYR A 172 1.98 -10.07 18.06
C TYR A 172 1.54 -10.67 16.72
N THR A 173 1.64 -11.98 16.57
CA THR A 173 1.27 -12.67 15.33
C THR A 173 -0.24 -12.65 15.10
N ARG A 174 -1.06 -12.81 16.15
CA ARG A 174 -2.52 -12.66 16.03
C ARG A 174 -2.92 -11.27 15.53
N GLN A 175 -2.36 -10.22 16.14
CA GLN A 175 -2.62 -8.85 15.69
C GLN A 175 -2.18 -8.62 14.24
N ALA A 176 -1.06 -9.18 13.80
CA ALA A 176 -0.61 -9.11 12.42
C ALA A 176 -1.57 -9.84 11.46
N ILE A 177 -2.05 -11.03 11.84
CA ILE A 177 -3.05 -11.80 11.08
C ILE A 177 -4.35 -11.00 10.93
N ASP A 178 -4.86 -10.43 12.03
CA ASP A 178 -6.08 -9.63 12.04
C ASP A 178 -5.92 -8.38 11.16
N PHE A 179 -4.77 -7.71 11.23
CA PHE A 179 -4.48 -6.53 10.42
C PHE A 179 -4.42 -6.86 8.93
N VAL A 180 -3.75 -7.94 8.55
CA VAL A 180 -3.69 -8.39 7.15
C VAL A 180 -5.08 -8.77 6.65
N SER A 181 -5.89 -9.41 7.49
CA SER A 181 -7.28 -9.77 7.18
C SER A 181 -8.16 -8.54 6.92
N ALA A 182 -8.08 -7.57 7.82
CA ALA A 182 -8.81 -6.31 7.67
C ALA A 182 -8.37 -5.57 6.40
N PHE A 183 -7.06 -5.52 6.12
CA PHE A 183 -6.52 -4.91 4.91
C PHE A 183 -7.08 -5.56 3.63
N GLU A 184 -7.17 -6.89 3.58
CA GLU A 184 -7.73 -7.60 2.42
C GLU A 184 -9.22 -7.28 2.20
N ASN A 185 -9.99 -7.17 3.27
CA ASN A 185 -11.40 -6.78 3.18
C ASN A 185 -11.54 -5.34 2.66
N ASP A 186 -10.72 -4.43 3.17
CA ASP A 186 -10.69 -3.04 2.74
C ASP A 186 -10.19 -2.89 1.30
N ALA A 187 -9.26 -3.74 0.85
CA ALA A 187 -8.81 -3.79 -0.53
C ALA A 187 -9.95 -4.17 -1.49
N ARG A 188 -10.77 -5.17 -1.14
CA ARG A 188 -11.96 -5.54 -1.93
C ARG A 188 -12.99 -4.40 -1.97
N THR A 189 -13.22 -3.74 -0.83
CA THR A 189 -14.09 -2.56 -0.76
C THR A 189 -13.57 -1.43 -1.66
N THR A 190 -12.25 -1.26 -1.70
CA THR A 190 -11.59 -0.27 -2.55
C THR A 190 -11.75 -0.58 -4.03
N GLU A 191 -11.65 -1.85 -4.43
CA GLU A 191 -11.90 -2.23 -5.82
C GLU A 191 -13.35 -1.93 -6.23
N ALA A 192 -14.33 -2.29 -5.39
CA ALA A 192 -15.73 -1.97 -5.64
C ALA A 192 -15.98 -0.44 -5.70
N PHE A 193 -15.28 0.35 -4.89
CA PHE A 193 -15.28 1.81 -4.98
C PHE A 193 -14.77 2.30 -6.34
N VAL A 194 -13.63 1.78 -6.81
CA VAL A 194 -13.05 2.14 -8.11
C VAL A 194 -13.98 1.75 -9.26
N GLU A 195 -14.59 0.56 -9.21
CA GLU A 195 -15.57 0.13 -10.21
C GLU A 195 -16.75 1.11 -10.30
N ARG A 196 -17.24 1.61 -9.16
CA ARG A 196 -18.32 2.64 -9.15
C ARG A 196 -17.84 3.96 -9.76
N LEU A 197 -16.61 4.42 -9.48
CA LEU A 197 -16.07 5.62 -10.11
C LEU A 197 -15.99 5.47 -11.63
N ILE A 198 -15.57 4.30 -12.12
CA ILE A 198 -15.49 3.99 -13.55
C ILE A 198 -16.90 3.95 -14.16
N ALA A 199 -17.85 3.26 -13.53
CA ALA A 199 -19.22 3.14 -14.01
C ALA A 199 -19.95 4.50 -14.11
N LEU A 200 -19.60 5.45 -13.26
CA LEU A 200 -20.12 6.82 -13.27
C LEU A 200 -19.28 7.79 -14.13
N ASP A 201 -18.28 7.27 -14.84
CA ASP A 201 -17.35 8.06 -15.67
C ASP A 201 -16.71 9.23 -14.91
N LEU A 202 -16.45 9.08 -13.61
CA LEU A 202 -15.89 10.13 -12.77
C LEU A 202 -14.39 10.32 -12.90
N LEU A 203 -13.66 9.36 -13.48
CA LEU A 203 -12.21 9.43 -13.61
C LEU A 203 -11.78 10.06 -14.94
N GLU A 204 -10.80 10.96 -14.87
CA GLU A 204 -10.17 11.59 -16.01
C GLU A 204 -8.65 11.54 -15.91
N GLN A 205 -7.94 11.58 -17.03
CA GLN A 205 -6.47 11.71 -17.02
C GLN A 205 -6.07 13.10 -16.57
N LYS A 206 -5.11 13.15 -15.68
CA LYS A 206 -4.49 14.37 -15.15
C LYS A 206 -2.98 14.27 -15.27
N ASP A 207 -2.33 15.41 -15.35
CA ASP A 207 -0.87 15.52 -15.34
C ASP A 207 -0.39 16.50 -14.26
N VAL A 208 0.85 16.30 -13.82
CA VAL A 208 1.58 17.25 -12.99
C VAL A 208 2.72 17.81 -13.81
N LYS A 209 2.72 19.12 -14.00
CA LYS A 209 3.76 19.84 -14.73
C LYS A 209 4.56 20.71 -13.80
N VAL A 210 5.85 20.77 -14.04
CA VAL A 210 6.77 21.70 -13.38
C VAL A 210 7.39 22.63 -14.41
N ALA A 211 7.67 23.86 -14.01
CA ALA A 211 8.38 24.80 -14.86
C ALA A 211 9.74 24.22 -15.27
N ASN A 212 10.07 24.34 -16.55
CA ASN A 212 11.40 24.03 -17.06
C ASN A 212 12.29 25.24 -16.89
N PRO A 213 13.32 25.24 -16.04
CA PRO A 213 14.20 26.44 -15.89
C PRO A 213 14.93 26.84 -17.16
N GLN A 214 15.12 25.90 -18.10
CA GLN A 214 15.81 26.14 -19.39
C GLN A 214 14.85 26.54 -20.49
N ASP A 215 13.57 26.28 -20.36
CA ASP A 215 12.53 26.61 -21.33
C ASP A 215 11.18 26.82 -20.59
N PRO A 216 10.96 28.04 -20.05
CA PRO A 216 9.76 28.33 -19.24
C PRO A 216 8.43 28.22 -20.00
N GLU A 217 8.46 28.27 -21.34
CA GLU A 217 7.26 28.13 -22.17
C GLU A 217 6.83 26.68 -22.35
N ASN A 218 7.75 25.73 -22.10
CA ASN A 218 7.50 24.29 -22.23
C ASN A 218 7.69 23.57 -20.86
N PRO A 219 6.68 23.54 -19.99
CA PRO A 219 6.75 22.86 -18.71
C PRO A 219 6.92 21.35 -18.92
N VAL A 220 7.67 20.71 -18.02
CA VAL A 220 7.92 19.26 -18.06
C VAL A 220 6.84 18.52 -17.28
N THR A 221 6.21 17.54 -17.92
CA THR A 221 5.29 16.60 -17.23
C THR A 221 6.12 15.64 -16.37
N VAL A 222 5.86 15.62 -15.07
CA VAL A 222 6.57 14.78 -14.09
C VAL A 222 5.74 13.61 -13.60
N ALA A 223 4.42 13.63 -13.78
CA ALA A 223 3.52 12.52 -13.49
C ALA A 223 2.27 12.59 -14.36
N GLU A 224 1.78 11.44 -14.78
CA GLU A 224 0.47 11.24 -15.41
C GLU A 224 -0.32 10.21 -14.61
N TYR A 225 -1.61 10.47 -14.35
CA TYR A 225 -2.44 9.62 -13.52
C TYR A 225 -3.92 9.81 -13.80
N TRP A 226 -4.77 8.94 -13.24
CA TRP A 226 -6.20 9.13 -13.21
C TRP A 226 -6.61 9.78 -11.88
N GLY A 227 -7.51 10.76 -11.96
CA GLY A 227 -8.11 11.42 -10.80
C GLY A 227 -9.57 11.71 -11.03
N VAL A 228 -10.31 11.99 -9.95
CA VAL A 228 -11.72 12.38 -10.07
C VAL A 228 -11.80 13.73 -10.77
N SER A 229 -12.67 13.81 -11.78
CA SER A 229 -13.06 15.06 -12.45
C SER A 229 -13.99 15.85 -11.55
N SER A 230 -13.55 17.03 -11.11
CA SER A 230 -14.42 17.91 -10.30
C SER A 230 -15.67 18.34 -11.06
N GLU A 231 -15.56 18.60 -12.36
CA GLU A 231 -16.70 18.97 -13.20
C GLU A 231 -17.77 17.88 -13.26
N LYS A 232 -17.35 16.63 -13.53
CA LYS A 232 -18.26 15.49 -13.57
C LYS A 232 -18.86 15.17 -12.20
N PHE A 233 -18.05 15.33 -11.13
CA PHE A 233 -18.51 15.12 -9.76
C PHE A 233 -19.57 16.16 -9.35
N ASP A 234 -19.34 17.43 -9.67
CA ASP A 234 -20.28 18.53 -9.38
C ASP A 234 -21.59 18.42 -10.18
N ALA A 235 -21.54 17.76 -11.34
CA ALA A 235 -22.71 17.51 -12.20
C ALA A 235 -23.54 16.29 -11.77
N LEU A 236 -23.14 15.55 -10.73
CA LEU A 236 -23.87 14.37 -10.28
C LEU A 236 -25.27 14.71 -9.75
N PRO A 237 -26.29 13.90 -10.09
CA PRO A 237 -27.63 14.02 -9.52
C PRO A 237 -27.60 13.83 -7.98
N ALA A 238 -28.55 14.51 -7.29
CA ALA A 238 -28.63 14.49 -5.83
C ALA A 238 -28.84 13.09 -5.22
N ASP A 239 -29.55 12.21 -5.93
CA ASP A 239 -29.76 10.82 -5.54
C ASP A 239 -28.43 10.03 -5.55
N LYS A 240 -27.56 10.26 -6.54
CA LYS A 240 -26.22 9.67 -6.61
C LYS A 240 -25.30 10.18 -5.50
N LEU A 241 -25.33 11.45 -5.20
CA LEU A 241 -24.60 12.01 -4.06
C LEU A 241 -25.08 11.41 -2.73
N LYS A 242 -26.40 11.19 -2.59
CA LYS A 242 -26.98 10.54 -1.42
C LYS A 242 -26.56 9.07 -1.30
N GLU A 243 -26.51 8.34 -2.40
CA GLU A 243 -25.99 6.97 -2.46
C GLU A 243 -24.52 6.92 -1.99
N MET A 244 -23.67 7.81 -2.55
CA MET A 244 -22.26 7.93 -2.18
C MET A 244 -22.04 8.33 -0.71
N GLN A 245 -22.92 9.16 -0.16
CA GLN A 245 -22.89 9.47 1.26
C GLN A 245 -23.16 8.23 2.12
N THR A 246 -24.13 7.42 1.70
CA THR A 246 -24.57 6.25 2.47
C THR A 246 -23.55 5.11 2.46
N ASN A 247 -22.85 4.89 1.34
CA ASN A 247 -21.86 3.84 1.17
C ASN A 247 -20.41 4.27 1.51
N GLY A 248 -20.18 5.56 1.83
CA GLY A 248 -18.88 6.11 2.20
C GLY A 248 -18.03 6.64 1.03
N ASP A 249 -18.42 6.44 -0.22
CA ASP A 249 -17.68 6.86 -1.40
C ASP A 249 -17.44 8.37 -1.44
N LEU A 250 -18.43 9.16 -0.98
CA LEU A 250 -18.35 10.63 -0.94
C LEU A 250 -17.13 11.10 -0.13
N GLY A 251 -16.90 10.49 1.04
CA GLY A 251 -15.75 10.82 1.89
C GLY A 251 -14.41 10.47 1.23
N ALA A 252 -14.35 9.33 0.54
CA ALA A 252 -13.13 8.92 -0.19
C ALA A 252 -12.85 9.84 -1.39
N ILE A 253 -13.87 10.24 -2.16
CA ILE A 253 -13.74 11.18 -3.28
C ILE A 253 -13.23 12.54 -2.79
N ILE A 254 -13.84 13.11 -1.74
CA ILE A 254 -13.41 14.40 -1.18
C ILE A 254 -11.98 14.31 -0.67
N SER A 255 -11.62 13.24 0.03
CA SER A 255 -10.25 13.04 0.52
C SER A 255 -9.24 12.94 -0.63
N HIS A 256 -9.58 12.23 -1.72
CA HIS A 256 -8.77 12.20 -2.92
C HIS A 256 -8.56 13.61 -3.49
N ILE A 257 -9.63 14.39 -3.71
CA ILE A 257 -9.54 15.75 -4.28
C ILE A 257 -8.65 16.65 -3.40
N ILE A 258 -8.84 16.63 -2.08
CA ILE A 258 -8.02 17.39 -1.12
C ILE A 258 -6.55 16.96 -1.20
N SER A 259 -6.30 15.67 -1.35
CA SER A 259 -4.95 15.10 -1.38
C SER A 259 -4.10 15.60 -2.54
N LEU A 260 -4.71 15.99 -3.66
CA LEU A 260 -3.98 16.46 -4.83
C LEU A 260 -3.18 17.74 -4.57
N GLN A 261 -3.55 18.52 -3.55
CA GLN A 261 -2.75 19.67 -3.10
C GLN A 261 -1.38 19.27 -2.53
N ARG A 262 -1.19 17.98 -2.19
CA ARG A 262 0.07 17.47 -1.65
C ARG A 262 1.16 17.29 -2.71
N TRP A 263 0.84 17.41 -4.00
CA TRP A 263 1.84 17.45 -5.08
C TRP A 263 2.91 18.52 -4.85
N GLU A 264 2.52 19.71 -4.38
CA GLU A 264 3.47 20.78 -4.05
C GLU A 264 4.52 20.32 -3.02
N ARG A 265 4.09 19.57 -1.99
CA ARG A 265 4.99 19.01 -0.98
C ARG A 265 5.98 18.02 -1.58
N ILE A 266 5.51 17.09 -2.42
CA ILE A 266 6.36 16.11 -3.09
C ILE A 266 7.40 16.82 -3.95
N LEU A 267 6.98 17.77 -4.76
CA LEU A 267 7.86 18.57 -5.62
C LEU A 267 8.94 19.29 -4.82
N ARG A 268 8.54 20.00 -3.75
CA ARG A 268 9.46 20.75 -2.90
C ARG A 268 10.47 19.83 -2.20
N ARG A 269 10.03 18.70 -1.64
CA ARG A 269 10.91 17.76 -0.96
C ARG A 269 11.89 17.11 -1.95
N THR A 270 11.44 16.75 -3.14
CA THR A 270 12.31 16.18 -4.19
C THR A 270 13.39 17.18 -4.63
N SER A 271 13.05 18.46 -4.76
CA SER A 271 14.03 19.50 -5.09
C SER A 271 15.09 19.69 -4.01
N ASN A 272 14.69 19.64 -2.74
CA ASN A 272 15.60 19.75 -1.60
C ASN A 272 16.59 18.58 -1.54
N VAL A 273 16.14 17.34 -1.80
CA VAL A 273 17.01 16.16 -1.86
C VAL A 273 18.01 16.29 -2.99
N ALA A 274 17.59 16.75 -4.17
CA ALA A 274 18.48 16.96 -5.32
C ALA A 274 19.56 18.02 -5.03
N THR A 275 19.20 19.10 -4.30
CA THR A 275 20.15 20.17 -3.93
C THR A 275 21.15 19.69 -2.87
N ALA A 276 20.73 18.84 -1.94
CA ALA A 276 21.60 18.29 -0.89
C ALA A 276 22.60 17.25 -1.44
N GLN A 277 22.28 16.61 -2.56
CA GLN A 277 23.16 15.61 -3.21
C GLN A 277 24.05 16.20 -4.31
N ALA A 278 23.92 17.47 -4.65
CA ALA A 278 24.84 18.14 -5.56
C ALA A 278 26.23 18.26 -4.91
N PRO A 279 27.34 17.79 -5.54
CA PRO A 279 28.67 17.98 -5.00
C PRO A 279 28.91 19.45 -4.80
N ALA A 280 29.43 19.84 -3.65
CA ALA A 280 29.94 21.19 -3.43
C ALA A 280 31.09 21.41 -4.43
N GLU A 281 30.79 22.20 -5.49
CA GLU A 281 31.84 22.67 -6.40
C GLU A 281 32.79 23.56 -5.59
N GLY A 282 33.96 23.01 -5.29
CA GLY A 282 35.09 23.66 -4.62
C GLY A 282 36.02 24.28 -5.65
#